data_bde1ddeadb2e209b1a70249b455f8113
#
_entry.id   bde1ddeadb2e209b1a70249b455f8113
#
_cell.length_a   1.000
_cell.length_b   1.000
_cell.length_c   1.000
_cell.angle_alpha   90.00
_cell.angle_beta   90.00
_cell.angle_gamma   90.00
#
_symmetry.space_group_name_H-M   'P 1'
#
loop_
_entity.id
_entity.type
_entity.pdbx_description
1 polymer ?
#
loop_
_entity_poly.entity_id
_entity_poly.type
_entity_poly.pdbx_seq_one_letter_code
_entity_poly.pdbx_strand_id
1 'polypeptide(L)'
;MHYLLILFLPLLLAAASPYPQPKSFSHATKIFKQIDFDYARTAFTDEVYSYDPTTCMDRITVQSSCFKKESEVEFIRIVPEEMMGKTRPCWSEKICTNLSGKPYSGPACCRKSDERYRAYDRDIFNIIPVTKELAKEIEGYRYGELKEGGRKLCSLVLSDEKKRVEPPLFMKGNIARIYLYMNDQYALNLSYEEQLLYLTWHVLDPVDAKECAVHEQVRKLQGRTNPWMRSSCETFKSRASKSSQQ
;
A
#
# COMPACT_ATOMS: atom_id res chain seq x y z
N MET A 1 34.88 -46.83 2.25
CA MET A 1 34.97 -45.53 2.93
C MET A 1 34.00 -44.61 2.23
N HIS A 2 32.82 -44.42 2.84
CA HIS A 2 31.79 -43.52 2.30
C HIS A 2 31.90 -42.19 3.04
N TYR A 3 32.31 -41.13 2.32
CA TYR A 3 32.33 -39.78 2.85
C TYR A 3 30.91 -39.20 2.76
N LEU A 4 30.30 -39.00 3.92
CA LEU A 4 29.03 -38.30 4.09
C LEU A 4 29.32 -36.81 4.00
N LEU A 5 28.99 -36.20 2.83
CA LEU A 5 29.02 -34.73 2.64
C LEU A 5 27.83 -34.16 3.42
N ILE A 6 28.08 -33.61 4.59
CA ILE A 6 27.09 -32.82 5.33
C ILE A 6 27.08 -31.41 4.70
N LEU A 7 26.08 -31.16 3.87
CA LEU A 7 25.76 -29.83 3.37
C LEU A 7 25.23 -28.95 4.52
N PHE A 8 26.11 -28.12 5.06
CA PHE A 8 25.71 -27.02 5.94
C PHE A 8 24.96 -25.98 5.09
N LEU A 9 23.62 -26.01 5.14
CA LEU A 9 22.79 -24.93 4.65
C LEU A 9 22.90 -23.79 5.68
N PRO A 10 23.42 -22.59 5.33
CA PRO A 10 23.43 -21.49 6.26
C PRO A 10 21.97 -21.08 6.55
N LEU A 11 21.55 -21.24 7.78
CA LEU A 11 20.30 -20.69 8.30
C LEU A 11 20.46 -19.16 8.23
N LEU A 12 19.95 -18.54 7.17
CA LEU A 12 19.81 -17.08 7.09
C LEU A 12 18.81 -16.66 8.17
N LEU A 13 19.31 -16.40 9.37
CA LEU A 13 18.59 -15.66 10.39
C LEU A 13 18.28 -14.29 9.76
N ALA A 14 17.03 -14.10 9.34
CA ALA A 14 16.53 -12.78 8.96
C ALA A 14 16.73 -11.87 10.18
N ALA A 15 17.70 -10.97 10.10
CA ALA A 15 17.95 -9.99 11.14
C ALA A 15 16.63 -9.22 11.36
N ALA A 16 16.15 -9.19 12.60
CA ALA A 16 14.98 -8.41 12.96
C ALA A 16 15.24 -6.94 12.54
N SER A 17 14.26 -6.34 11.88
CA SER A 17 14.37 -4.93 11.46
C SER A 17 14.68 -4.07 12.71
N PRO A 18 15.70 -3.19 12.66
CA PRO A 18 15.99 -2.28 13.77
C PRO A 18 14.88 -1.23 13.98
N TYR A 19 13.92 -1.16 13.08
CA TYR A 19 12.82 -0.21 13.14
C TYR A 19 11.58 -0.84 13.78
N PRO A 20 10.88 -0.13 14.69
CA PRO A 20 9.66 -0.63 15.31
C PRO A 20 8.58 -0.80 14.24
N GLN A 21 8.15 -2.05 14.04
CA GLN A 21 7.08 -2.34 13.08
C GLN A 21 5.76 -1.75 13.54
N PRO A 22 4.92 -1.22 12.63
CA PRO A 22 3.57 -0.77 12.99
C PRO A 22 2.80 -1.88 13.71
N LYS A 23 2.01 -1.53 14.73
CA LYS A 23 1.23 -2.50 15.52
C LYS A 23 -0.12 -2.83 14.88
N SER A 24 -0.66 -1.90 14.08
CA SER A 24 -1.95 -2.00 13.40
C SER A 24 -1.99 -1.07 12.19
N PHE A 25 -3.04 -1.16 11.37
CA PHE A 25 -3.29 -0.21 10.29
C PHE A 25 -3.38 1.24 10.81
N SER A 26 -4.13 1.48 11.88
CA SER A 26 -4.20 2.82 12.47
C SER A 26 -2.83 3.34 12.96
N HIS A 27 -1.97 2.46 13.46
CA HIS A 27 -0.60 2.85 13.82
C HIS A 27 0.26 3.09 12.57
N ALA A 28 0.10 2.28 11.53
CA ALA A 28 0.78 2.47 10.25
C ALA A 28 0.41 3.80 9.59
N THR A 29 -0.87 4.18 9.61
CA THR A 29 -1.32 5.50 9.09
C THR A 29 -0.76 6.66 9.91
N LYS A 30 -0.67 6.53 11.24
CA LYS A 30 -0.02 7.55 12.09
C LYS A 30 1.46 7.74 11.75
N ILE A 31 2.17 6.63 11.49
CA ILE A 31 3.57 6.66 11.05
C ILE A 31 3.67 7.27 9.65
N PHE A 32 2.79 6.89 8.72
CA PHE A 32 2.76 7.43 7.37
C PHE A 32 2.55 8.95 7.35
N LYS A 33 1.75 9.49 8.26
CA LYS A 33 1.56 10.93 8.44
C LYS A 33 2.87 11.69 8.78
N GLN A 34 3.90 11.01 9.27
CA GLN A 34 5.21 11.58 9.58
C GLN A 34 6.18 11.57 8.40
N ILE A 35 5.77 11.03 7.25
CA ILE A 35 6.54 11.09 6.02
C ILE A 35 6.65 12.55 5.57
N ASP A 36 7.87 12.97 5.26
CA ASP A 36 8.25 14.35 5.00
C ASP A 36 7.38 15.05 3.95
N PHE A 37 6.94 16.26 4.26
CA PHE A 37 5.84 16.96 3.62
C PHE A 37 6.16 17.61 2.28
N ASP A 38 7.41 17.67 1.86
CA ASP A 38 7.78 18.14 0.51
C ASP A 38 7.10 17.30 -0.60
N TYR A 39 6.64 16.09 -0.24
CA TYR A 39 5.97 15.15 -1.14
C TYR A 39 4.54 14.80 -0.70
N ALA A 40 3.99 15.52 0.30
CA ALA A 40 2.67 15.26 0.85
C ALA A 40 1.57 15.70 -0.13
N ARG A 41 1.14 14.76 -0.98
CA ARG A 41 0.10 14.98 -1.97
C ARG A 41 -0.93 13.86 -1.96
N THR A 42 -2.17 14.22 -2.23
CA THR A 42 -3.22 13.24 -2.44
C THR A 42 -2.95 12.44 -3.72
N ALA A 43 -3.19 11.12 -3.65
CA ALA A 43 -2.71 10.20 -4.69
C ALA A 43 -3.32 10.43 -6.08
N PHE A 44 -4.63 10.71 -6.16
CA PHE A 44 -5.33 10.78 -7.44
C PHE A 44 -5.63 12.19 -7.91
N THR A 45 -5.46 13.18 -7.07
CA THR A 45 -5.76 14.58 -7.37
C THR A 45 -4.53 15.47 -7.27
N ASP A 46 -3.40 14.91 -6.84
CA ASP A 46 -2.10 15.59 -6.67
C ASP A 46 -2.17 16.89 -5.83
N GLU A 47 -3.14 16.96 -4.93
CA GLU A 47 -3.36 18.12 -4.06
C GLU A 47 -2.38 18.10 -2.89
N VAL A 48 -1.68 19.22 -2.68
CA VAL A 48 -0.73 19.37 -1.56
C VAL A 48 -1.49 19.48 -0.24
N TYR A 49 -1.10 18.69 0.74
CA TYR A 49 -1.58 18.83 2.11
C TYR A 49 -0.41 19.08 3.07
N SER A 50 -0.71 19.66 4.21
CA SER A 50 0.25 19.88 5.28
C SER A 50 -0.22 19.23 6.58
N TYR A 51 0.73 18.76 7.35
CA TYR A 51 0.49 18.25 8.70
C TYR A 51 1.30 19.07 9.70
N ASP A 52 0.64 19.68 10.64
CA ASP A 52 1.30 20.38 11.73
C ASP A 52 1.27 19.50 13.00
N PRO A 53 2.40 18.90 13.38
CA PRO A 53 2.47 18.05 14.56
C PRO A 53 2.31 18.82 15.88
N THR A 54 2.38 20.15 15.84
CA THR A 54 2.24 21.00 17.03
C THR A 54 0.79 21.29 17.37
N THR A 55 -0.13 21.10 16.42
CA THR A 55 -1.56 21.19 16.66
C THR A 55 -2.09 19.88 17.18
N CYS A 56 -2.90 19.91 18.24
CA CYS A 56 -3.59 18.71 18.75
C CYS A 56 -4.64 18.15 17.77
N MET A 57 -4.66 18.60 16.53
CA MET A 57 -5.58 18.16 15.50
C MET A 57 -4.96 16.99 14.71
N ASP A 58 -5.44 15.78 14.96
CA ASP A 58 -5.16 14.58 14.13
C ASP A 58 -5.71 14.70 12.68
N ARG A 59 -6.27 15.85 12.34
CA ARG A 59 -7.00 16.09 11.10
C ARG A 59 -6.12 16.83 10.11
N ILE A 60 -5.89 16.22 8.94
CA ILE A 60 -5.21 16.82 7.81
C ILE A 60 -6.27 17.22 6.81
N THR A 61 -6.25 18.45 6.31
CA THR A 61 -7.19 18.94 5.30
C THR A 61 -6.47 19.42 4.04
N VAL A 62 -7.19 19.46 2.93
CA VAL A 62 -6.74 19.94 1.63
C VAL A 62 -7.89 20.65 0.91
N GLN A 63 -7.57 21.69 0.13
CA GLN A 63 -8.54 22.26 -0.81
C GLN A 63 -8.70 21.33 -2.01
N SER A 64 -9.82 20.60 -2.05
CA SER A 64 -10.05 19.66 -3.11
C SER A 64 -10.57 20.35 -4.37
N SER A 65 -9.82 20.27 -5.44
CA SER A 65 -10.21 20.74 -6.78
C SER A 65 -11.36 19.89 -7.35
N CYS A 66 -11.37 18.60 -7.04
CA CYS A 66 -12.39 17.67 -7.48
C CYS A 66 -13.75 17.93 -6.81
N PHE A 67 -13.78 18.07 -5.49
CA PHE A 67 -15.01 18.28 -4.73
C PHE A 67 -15.33 19.76 -4.49
N LYS A 68 -14.44 20.68 -4.93
CA LYS A 68 -14.56 22.15 -4.82
C LYS A 68 -14.85 22.64 -3.41
N LYS A 69 -14.22 22.00 -2.42
CA LYS A 69 -14.34 22.32 -0.99
C LYS A 69 -13.10 21.88 -0.22
N GLU A 70 -12.98 22.38 1.02
CA GLU A 70 -12.03 21.79 1.96
C GLU A 70 -12.46 20.37 2.31
N SER A 71 -11.53 19.43 2.20
CA SER A 71 -11.73 17.99 2.45
C SER A 71 -10.68 17.46 3.42
N GLU A 72 -11.09 16.53 4.28
CA GLU A 72 -10.15 15.80 5.14
C GLU A 72 -9.33 14.83 4.27
N VAL A 73 -8.06 14.64 4.62
CA VAL A 73 -7.22 13.60 4.02
C VAL A 73 -7.35 12.32 4.83
N GLU A 74 -7.71 11.25 4.17
CA GLU A 74 -7.72 9.89 4.70
C GLU A 74 -6.61 9.04 4.06
N PHE A 75 -6.12 8.09 4.83
CA PHE A 75 -5.10 7.13 4.40
C PHE A 75 -5.77 5.78 4.19
N ILE A 76 -5.77 5.32 2.95
CA ILE A 76 -6.46 4.08 2.56
C ILE A 76 -5.49 3.01 2.10
N ARG A 77 -5.95 1.76 2.07
CA ARG A 77 -5.23 0.65 1.41
C ARG A 77 -5.54 0.63 -0.07
N ILE A 78 -4.49 0.44 -0.88
CA ILE A 78 -4.63 0.19 -2.32
C ILE A 78 -5.09 -1.25 -2.57
N VAL A 79 -4.45 -2.22 -1.93
CA VAL A 79 -4.87 -3.61 -1.99
C VAL A 79 -5.85 -3.87 -0.85
N PRO A 80 -7.12 -4.19 -1.14
CA PRO A 80 -8.14 -4.37 -0.12
C PRO A 80 -7.83 -5.52 0.84
N GLU A 81 -8.19 -5.37 2.12
CA GLU A 81 -7.90 -6.37 3.15
C GLU A 81 -8.52 -7.74 2.87
N GLU A 82 -9.61 -7.79 2.11
CA GLU A 82 -10.26 -9.04 1.72
C GLU A 82 -9.41 -9.90 0.78
N MET A 83 -8.51 -9.31 -0.01
CA MET A 83 -7.64 -10.08 -0.91
C MET A 83 -6.70 -10.98 -0.14
N MET A 84 -6.17 -10.52 0.99
CA MET A 84 -5.42 -11.37 1.91
C MET A 84 -6.34 -12.24 2.75
N GLY A 85 -7.47 -11.67 3.20
CA GLY A 85 -8.42 -12.34 4.08
C GLY A 85 -8.98 -13.62 3.47
N LYS A 86 -9.45 -13.57 2.22
CA LYS A 86 -10.05 -14.72 1.51
C LYS A 86 -9.12 -15.95 1.40
N THR A 87 -7.82 -15.78 1.57
CA THR A 87 -6.84 -16.87 1.57
C THR A 87 -6.62 -17.48 2.97
N ARG A 88 -7.31 -16.98 4.01
CA ARG A 88 -7.05 -17.32 5.42
C ARG A 88 -8.28 -17.96 6.07
N PRO A 89 -8.13 -19.05 6.84
CA PRO A 89 -9.25 -19.68 7.56
C PRO A 89 -10.00 -18.71 8.47
N CYS A 90 -9.28 -17.83 9.17
CA CYS A 90 -9.87 -16.84 10.06
C CYS A 90 -10.89 -15.89 9.40
N TRP A 91 -10.84 -15.76 8.07
CA TRP A 91 -11.75 -14.89 7.33
C TRP A 91 -13.16 -15.47 7.17
N SER A 92 -13.23 -16.75 6.84
CA SER A 92 -14.49 -17.45 6.53
C SER A 92 -14.95 -18.38 7.66
N GLU A 93 -14.02 -18.95 8.42
CA GLU A 93 -14.32 -19.90 9.48
C GLU A 93 -14.41 -19.20 10.85
N LYS A 94 -15.43 -19.53 11.63
CA LYS A 94 -15.67 -18.94 12.95
C LYS A 94 -14.69 -19.53 14.01
N ILE A 95 -13.39 -19.37 13.77
CA ILE A 95 -12.32 -19.91 14.66
C ILE A 95 -12.02 -19.03 15.88
N CYS A 96 -12.58 -17.83 15.92
CA CYS A 96 -12.43 -16.91 17.04
C CYS A 96 -13.69 -16.90 17.91
N THR A 97 -13.51 -16.55 19.19
CA THR A 97 -14.62 -16.39 20.15
C THR A 97 -14.49 -15.02 20.82
N ASN A 98 -15.59 -14.29 20.93
CA ASN A 98 -15.65 -13.01 21.63
C ASN A 98 -15.84 -13.18 23.15
N LEU A 99 -15.88 -12.08 23.89
CA LEU A 99 -16.00 -12.10 25.37
C LEU A 99 -17.29 -12.74 25.87
N SER A 100 -18.36 -12.74 25.06
CA SER A 100 -19.63 -13.41 25.40
C SER A 100 -19.69 -14.87 24.96
N GLY A 101 -18.59 -15.47 24.51
CA GLY A 101 -18.55 -16.86 24.04
C GLY A 101 -19.08 -17.06 22.61
N LYS A 102 -19.50 -16.01 21.89
CA LYS A 102 -20.05 -16.12 20.53
C LYS A 102 -18.91 -16.30 19.50
N PRO A 103 -18.97 -17.36 18.66
CA PRO A 103 -17.99 -17.56 17.58
C PRO A 103 -18.12 -16.49 16.48
N TYR A 104 -16.95 -16.06 15.94
CA TYR A 104 -16.89 -15.10 14.83
C TYR A 104 -15.72 -15.36 13.88
N SER A 105 -15.80 -14.78 12.68
CA SER A 105 -14.78 -14.81 11.62
C SER A 105 -14.60 -13.39 11.05
N GLY A 106 -13.80 -13.27 9.98
CA GLY A 106 -13.59 -12.00 9.28
C GLY A 106 -12.39 -11.21 9.79
N PRO A 107 -12.26 -9.92 9.41
CA PRO A 107 -11.07 -9.10 9.66
C PRO A 107 -10.65 -9.07 11.13
N ALA A 108 -11.60 -8.93 12.05
CA ALA A 108 -11.33 -8.88 13.49
C ALA A 108 -10.74 -10.20 14.00
N CYS A 109 -11.24 -11.36 13.52
CA CYS A 109 -10.67 -12.65 13.85
C CYS A 109 -9.24 -12.78 13.28
N CYS A 110 -9.02 -12.41 12.02
CA CYS A 110 -7.71 -12.49 11.40
C CYS A 110 -6.68 -11.60 12.08
N ARG A 111 -7.04 -10.39 12.50
CA ARG A 111 -6.16 -9.53 13.31
C ARG A 111 -5.80 -10.16 14.66
N LYS A 112 -6.70 -10.98 15.23
CA LYS A 112 -6.45 -11.68 16.50
C LYS A 112 -5.59 -12.92 16.33
N SER A 113 -5.88 -13.76 15.33
CA SER A 113 -5.37 -15.14 15.24
C SER A 113 -4.28 -15.36 14.18
N ASP A 114 -4.08 -14.43 13.23
CA ASP A 114 -3.19 -14.64 12.07
C ASP A 114 -2.11 -13.56 11.99
N GLU A 115 -0.85 -13.96 12.22
CA GLU A 115 0.28 -13.03 12.19
C GLU A 115 0.58 -12.51 10.78
N ARG A 116 0.43 -13.36 9.75
CA ARG A 116 0.67 -12.96 8.36
C ARG A 116 -0.38 -11.95 7.89
N TYR A 117 -1.63 -12.12 8.32
CA TYR A 117 -2.68 -11.13 8.07
C TYR A 117 -2.39 -9.81 8.79
N ARG A 118 -1.92 -9.85 10.05
CA ARG A 118 -1.51 -8.62 10.76
C ARG A 118 -0.35 -7.91 10.07
N ALA A 119 0.63 -8.65 9.54
CA ALA A 119 1.74 -8.06 8.80
C ALA A 119 1.26 -7.33 7.53
N TYR A 120 0.37 -7.96 6.78
CA TYR A 120 -0.32 -7.37 5.64
C TYR A 120 -1.13 -6.13 6.01
N ASP A 121 -1.96 -6.23 7.05
CA ASP A 121 -2.88 -5.17 7.51
C ASP A 121 -2.15 -3.86 7.85
N ARG A 122 -0.90 -3.95 8.30
CA ARG A 122 -0.07 -2.84 8.75
C ARG A 122 1.07 -2.43 7.80
N ASP A 123 1.12 -2.98 6.60
CA ASP A 123 2.18 -2.68 5.64
C ASP A 123 2.02 -1.27 5.07
N ILE A 124 3.03 -0.40 5.33
CA ILE A 124 2.97 1.01 4.97
C ILE A 124 3.05 1.20 3.45
N PHE A 125 3.69 0.28 2.69
CA PHE A 125 3.69 0.36 1.23
C PHE A 125 2.30 0.21 0.60
N ASN A 126 1.32 -0.32 1.34
CA ASN A 126 -0.05 -0.45 0.88
C ASN A 126 -0.94 0.76 1.22
N ILE A 127 -0.36 1.85 1.72
CA ILE A 127 -1.10 3.02 2.21
C ILE A 127 -0.87 4.21 1.29
N ILE A 128 -1.95 4.88 0.90
CA ILE A 128 -1.90 6.15 0.16
C ILE A 128 -2.85 7.19 0.78
N PRO A 129 -2.52 8.47 0.68
CA PRO A 129 -3.39 9.57 1.08
C PRO A 129 -4.40 9.90 -0.03
N VAL A 130 -5.65 10.09 0.33
CA VAL A 130 -6.73 10.55 -0.57
C VAL A 130 -7.67 11.49 0.19
N THR A 131 -8.52 12.22 -0.53
CA THR A 131 -9.60 12.96 0.15
C THR A 131 -10.62 11.99 0.71
N LYS A 132 -11.24 12.36 1.85
CA LYS A 132 -12.25 11.54 2.55
C LYS A 132 -13.42 11.16 1.65
N GLU A 133 -13.87 12.09 0.82
CA GLU A 133 -14.93 11.84 -0.14
C GLU A 133 -14.53 10.76 -1.14
N LEU A 134 -13.31 10.84 -1.66
CA LEU A 134 -12.79 9.85 -2.60
C LEU A 134 -12.62 8.48 -1.93
N ALA A 135 -12.08 8.46 -0.72
CA ALA A 135 -11.97 7.23 0.08
C ALA A 135 -13.31 6.49 0.18
N LYS A 136 -14.38 7.23 0.48
CA LYS A 136 -15.74 6.68 0.59
C LYS A 136 -16.28 6.13 -0.73
N GLU A 137 -15.99 6.81 -1.84
CA GLU A 137 -16.46 6.42 -3.18
C GLU A 137 -15.80 5.13 -3.69
N ILE A 138 -14.54 4.90 -3.32
CA ILE A 138 -13.75 3.74 -3.79
C ILE A 138 -13.59 2.64 -2.73
N GLU A 139 -14.30 2.73 -1.62
CA GLU A 139 -14.26 1.73 -0.56
C GLU A 139 -14.63 0.34 -1.08
N GLY A 140 -13.74 -0.63 -0.89
CA GLY A 140 -13.94 -2.01 -1.33
C GLY A 140 -13.78 -2.25 -2.84
N TYR A 141 -13.36 -1.24 -3.61
CA TYR A 141 -13.05 -1.43 -5.03
C TYR A 141 -11.65 -2.00 -5.22
N ARG A 142 -11.49 -2.77 -6.31
CA ARG A 142 -10.18 -3.23 -6.79
C ARG A 142 -9.73 -2.37 -7.97
N TYR A 143 -8.44 -2.14 -8.06
CA TYR A 143 -7.89 -1.42 -9.20
C TYR A 143 -7.76 -2.31 -10.44
N GLY A 144 -8.08 -1.75 -11.62
CA GLY A 144 -8.00 -2.48 -12.89
C GLY A 144 -8.55 -1.67 -14.04
N GLU A 145 -8.35 -2.12 -15.27
CA GLU A 145 -8.90 -1.49 -16.46
C GLU A 145 -10.41 -1.73 -16.58
N LEU A 146 -11.09 -0.72 -17.10
CA LEU A 146 -12.49 -0.77 -17.51
C LEU A 146 -12.55 -0.66 -19.02
N LYS A 147 -12.76 -1.80 -19.71
CA LYS A 147 -12.84 -1.84 -21.18
C LYS A 147 -13.98 -0.99 -21.72
N GLU A 148 -15.10 -0.95 -21.00
CA GLU A 148 -16.30 -0.20 -21.37
C GLU A 148 -17.07 0.24 -20.13
N GLY A 149 -17.78 1.35 -20.25
CA GLY A 149 -18.63 1.89 -19.20
C GLY A 149 -17.85 2.48 -18.03
N GLY A 150 -18.59 2.90 -17.01
CA GLY A 150 -18.05 3.52 -15.82
C GLY A 150 -18.36 5.01 -15.72
N ARG A 151 -18.53 5.48 -14.48
CA ARG A 151 -18.70 6.90 -14.19
C ARG A 151 -17.35 7.55 -13.90
N LYS A 152 -17.15 8.74 -14.43
CA LYS A 152 -15.97 9.53 -14.09
C LYS A 152 -16.16 10.19 -12.73
N LEU A 153 -15.16 10.11 -11.89
CA LEU A 153 -15.05 10.81 -10.63
C LEU A 153 -13.64 11.35 -10.48
N CYS A 154 -13.47 12.67 -10.51
CA CYS A 154 -12.14 13.29 -10.58
C CYS A 154 -11.34 12.74 -11.76
N SER A 155 -10.16 12.20 -11.48
CA SER A 155 -9.30 11.55 -12.46
C SER A 155 -9.54 10.03 -12.61
N LEU A 156 -10.48 9.48 -11.83
CA LEU A 156 -10.81 8.05 -11.83
C LEU A 156 -11.98 7.72 -12.74
N VAL A 157 -12.04 6.45 -13.18
CA VAL A 157 -13.24 5.85 -13.77
C VAL A 157 -13.68 4.70 -12.87
N LEU A 158 -14.95 4.68 -12.47
CA LEU A 158 -15.49 3.71 -11.52
C LEU A 158 -16.58 2.87 -12.16
N SER A 159 -16.58 1.56 -11.88
CA SER A 159 -17.68 0.66 -12.16
C SER A 159 -18.24 0.11 -10.84
N ASP A 160 -19.42 0.61 -10.46
CA ASP A 160 -20.10 0.18 -9.23
C ASP A 160 -20.53 -1.28 -9.31
N GLU A 161 -20.92 -1.74 -10.50
CA GLU A 161 -21.30 -3.12 -10.78
C GLU A 161 -20.12 -4.10 -10.57
N LYS A 162 -18.94 -3.76 -11.15
CA LYS A 162 -17.75 -4.62 -11.09
C LYS A 162 -16.93 -4.39 -9.83
N LYS A 163 -17.30 -3.42 -8.99
CA LYS A 163 -16.49 -2.96 -7.85
C LYS A 163 -15.04 -2.73 -8.27
N ARG A 164 -14.85 -2.01 -9.36
CA ARG A 164 -13.55 -1.76 -9.98
C ARG A 164 -13.35 -0.27 -10.24
N VAL A 165 -12.13 0.18 -10.00
CA VAL A 165 -11.68 1.55 -10.28
C VAL A 165 -10.49 1.52 -11.22
N GLU A 166 -10.55 2.30 -12.29
CA GLU A 166 -9.42 2.56 -13.18
C GLU A 166 -8.76 3.88 -12.78
N PRO A 167 -7.47 3.85 -12.37
CA PRO A 167 -6.73 5.05 -12.00
C PRO A 167 -6.28 5.82 -13.24
N PRO A 168 -5.95 7.13 -13.09
CA PRO A 168 -5.35 7.90 -14.16
C PRO A 168 -3.97 7.33 -14.53
N LEU A 169 -3.51 7.63 -15.76
CA LEU A 169 -2.29 7.07 -16.31
C LEU A 169 -1.07 7.27 -15.38
N PHE A 170 -0.93 8.47 -14.82
CA PHE A 170 0.20 8.83 -13.92
C PHE A 170 0.19 8.13 -12.56
N MET A 171 -0.83 7.30 -12.27
CA MET A 171 -0.94 6.49 -11.05
C MET A 171 -0.99 4.99 -11.35
N LYS A 172 -1.06 4.59 -12.62
CA LYS A 172 -1.14 3.17 -12.99
C LYS A 172 0.08 2.41 -12.50
N GLY A 173 1.28 2.95 -12.71
CA GLY A 173 2.53 2.34 -12.26
C GLY A 173 2.67 2.28 -10.74
N ASN A 174 2.30 3.36 -10.04
CA ASN A 174 2.29 3.40 -8.58
C ASN A 174 1.39 2.30 -7.99
N ILE A 175 0.15 2.19 -8.48
CA ILE A 175 -0.80 1.15 -8.07
C ILE A 175 -0.25 -0.25 -8.40
N ALA A 176 0.29 -0.44 -9.60
CA ALA A 176 0.86 -1.70 -10.03
C ALA A 176 2.01 -2.16 -9.11
N ARG A 177 2.95 -1.26 -8.79
CA ARG A 177 4.08 -1.56 -7.90
C ARG A 177 3.63 -1.93 -6.48
N ILE A 178 2.52 -1.39 -6.02
CA ILE A 178 1.92 -1.77 -4.73
C ILE A 178 1.32 -3.18 -4.83
N TYR A 179 0.51 -3.48 -5.87
CA TYR A 179 -0.07 -4.81 -6.05
C TYR A 179 1.00 -5.90 -6.22
N LEU A 180 2.01 -5.67 -7.06
CA LEU A 180 3.11 -6.60 -7.28
C LEU A 180 3.89 -6.85 -5.99
N TYR A 181 4.25 -5.78 -5.25
CA TYR A 181 4.91 -5.90 -3.95
C TYR A 181 4.07 -6.71 -2.95
N MET A 182 2.80 -6.38 -2.81
CA MET A 182 1.92 -7.05 -1.87
C MET A 182 1.70 -8.53 -2.25
N ASN A 183 1.68 -8.83 -3.56
CA ASN A 183 1.62 -10.22 -4.04
C ASN A 183 2.89 -10.99 -3.68
N ASP A 184 4.07 -10.41 -3.91
CA ASP A 184 5.35 -11.05 -3.60
C ASP A 184 5.51 -11.30 -2.08
N GLN A 185 5.08 -10.33 -1.25
CA GLN A 185 5.22 -10.43 0.21
C GLN A 185 4.19 -11.37 0.85
N TYR A 186 2.96 -11.41 0.33
CA TYR A 186 1.83 -12.02 1.02
C TYR A 186 1.12 -13.12 0.24
N ALA A 187 1.51 -13.39 -1.01
CA ALA A 187 0.92 -14.39 -1.91
C ALA A 187 -0.60 -14.18 -2.06
N LEU A 188 -0.98 -13.07 -2.67
CA LEU A 188 -2.40 -12.67 -2.84
C LEU A 188 -3.17 -13.51 -3.84
N ASN A 189 -2.50 -14.41 -4.57
CA ASN A 189 -3.09 -15.22 -5.64
C ASN A 189 -3.72 -14.36 -6.76
N LEU A 190 -2.96 -13.36 -7.23
CA LEU A 190 -3.35 -12.60 -8.42
C LEU A 190 -3.50 -13.54 -9.62
N SER A 191 -4.56 -13.37 -10.42
CA SER A 191 -4.69 -14.11 -11.67
C SER A 191 -3.58 -13.75 -12.65
N TYR A 192 -3.38 -14.58 -13.67
CA TYR A 192 -2.40 -14.29 -14.71
C TYR A 192 -2.68 -12.94 -15.40
N GLU A 193 -3.95 -12.66 -15.69
CA GLU A 193 -4.39 -11.41 -16.32
C GLU A 193 -4.12 -10.21 -15.40
N GLU A 194 -4.34 -10.33 -14.10
CA GLU A 194 -4.03 -9.28 -13.14
C GLU A 194 -2.52 -9.03 -13.04
N GLN A 195 -1.72 -10.09 -13.02
CA GLN A 195 -0.26 -9.95 -13.01
C GLN A 195 0.23 -9.27 -14.29
N LEU A 196 -0.26 -9.68 -15.46
CA LEU A 196 0.08 -9.07 -16.74
C LEU A 196 -0.33 -7.59 -16.79
N LEU A 197 -1.52 -7.27 -16.31
CA LEU A 197 -2.01 -5.89 -16.22
C LEU A 197 -1.08 -5.02 -15.38
N TYR A 198 -0.72 -5.47 -14.18
CA TYR A 198 0.15 -4.68 -13.30
C TYR A 198 1.58 -4.58 -13.83
N LEU A 199 2.12 -5.61 -14.47
CA LEU A 199 3.40 -5.53 -15.17
C LEU A 199 3.36 -4.51 -16.32
N THR A 200 2.28 -4.50 -17.08
CA THR A 200 2.06 -3.52 -18.16
C THR A 200 2.00 -2.09 -17.59
N TRP A 201 1.24 -1.87 -16.54
CA TRP A 201 1.14 -0.56 -15.90
C TRP A 201 2.47 -0.10 -15.30
N HIS A 202 3.25 -1.00 -14.73
CA HIS A 202 4.59 -0.71 -14.21
C HIS A 202 5.53 -0.17 -15.29
N VAL A 203 5.42 -0.69 -16.52
CA VAL A 203 6.21 -0.24 -17.68
C VAL A 203 5.69 1.08 -18.25
N LEU A 204 4.36 1.24 -18.36
CA LEU A 204 3.73 2.42 -18.94
C LEU A 204 3.89 3.67 -18.07
N ASP A 205 3.96 3.51 -16.77
CA ASP A 205 4.12 4.58 -15.77
C ASP A 205 5.34 4.27 -14.91
N PRO A 206 6.56 4.64 -15.38
CA PRO A 206 7.81 4.33 -14.70
C PRO A 206 7.94 5.04 -13.36
N VAL A 207 8.75 4.45 -12.47
CA VAL A 207 9.08 5.04 -11.15
C VAL A 207 9.62 6.46 -11.32
N ASP A 208 9.07 7.39 -10.58
CA ASP A 208 9.51 8.78 -10.54
C ASP A 208 10.28 9.16 -9.25
N ALA A 209 10.77 10.39 -9.21
CA ALA A 209 11.53 10.89 -8.06
C ALA A 209 10.68 11.03 -6.78
N LYS A 210 9.38 11.35 -6.92
CA LYS A 210 8.44 11.48 -5.78
C LYS A 210 8.19 10.11 -5.15
N GLU A 211 7.92 9.10 -5.98
CA GLU A 211 7.79 7.73 -5.49
C GLU A 211 9.05 7.27 -4.75
N CYS A 212 10.23 7.58 -5.30
CA CYS A 212 11.49 7.21 -4.65
C CYS A 212 11.69 7.90 -3.30
N ALA A 213 11.27 9.15 -3.17
CA ALA A 213 11.34 9.86 -1.90
C ALA A 213 10.42 9.21 -0.85
N VAL A 214 9.17 8.93 -1.21
CA VAL A 214 8.22 8.22 -0.33
C VAL A 214 8.73 6.81 0.00
N HIS A 215 9.19 6.06 -1.01
CA HIS A 215 9.74 4.72 -0.83
C HIS A 215 10.89 4.70 0.19
N GLU A 216 11.82 5.65 0.11
CA GLU A 216 12.95 5.71 1.03
C GLU A 216 12.50 5.97 2.47
N GLN A 217 11.52 6.83 2.67
CA GLN A 217 10.98 7.11 3.99
C GLN A 217 10.21 5.90 4.56
N VAL A 218 9.36 5.26 3.75
CA VAL A 218 8.68 4.03 4.15
C VAL A 218 9.70 2.93 4.49
N ARG A 219 10.75 2.79 3.69
CA ARG A 219 11.85 1.85 3.96
C ARG A 219 12.52 2.10 5.32
N LYS A 220 12.77 3.35 5.68
CA LYS A 220 13.31 3.72 7.00
C LYS A 220 12.34 3.38 8.13
N LEU A 221 11.03 3.59 7.92
CA LEU A 221 10.03 3.41 8.95
C LEU A 221 9.67 1.93 9.22
N GLN A 222 9.68 1.08 8.18
CA GLN A 222 9.31 -0.34 8.37
C GLN A 222 10.45 -1.33 8.11
N GLY A 223 11.65 -0.86 7.71
CA GLY A 223 12.82 -1.69 7.50
C GLY A 223 12.75 -2.64 6.31
N ARG A 224 11.80 -2.44 5.40
CA ARG A 224 11.62 -3.24 4.18
C ARG A 224 11.72 -2.35 2.96
N THR A 225 12.04 -2.95 1.81
CA THR A 225 12.08 -2.26 0.53
C THR A 225 11.07 -2.89 -0.44
N ASN A 226 10.48 -2.07 -1.28
CA ASN A 226 9.71 -2.56 -2.41
C ASN A 226 10.68 -2.87 -3.57
N PRO A 227 10.87 -4.16 -3.96
CA PRO A 227 11.83 -4.53 -5.01
C PRO A 227 11.48 -3.94 -6.38
N TRP A 228 10.21 -3.67 -6.66
CA TRP A 228 9.73 -3.06 -7.91
C TRP A 228 10.12 -1.59 -8.08
N MET A 229 10.66 -0.97 -7.03
CA MET A 229 11.14 0.42 -7.03
C MET A 229 12.65 0.53 -6.84
N ARG A 230 13.30 -0.49 -6.28
CA ARG A 230 14.69 -0.42 -5.79
C ARG A 230 15.68 0.09 -6.83
N SER A 231 15.79 -0.59 -7.99
CA SER A 231 16.78 -0.27 -9.02
C SER A 231 16.60 1.14 -9.59
N SER A 232 15.35 1.55 -9.82
CA SER A 232 15.03 2.89 -10.29
C SER A 232 15.44 3.95 -9.27
N CYS A 233 15.11 3.74 -7.99
CA CYS A 233 15.43 4.70 -6.94
C CYS A 233 16.95 4.78 -6.64
N GLU A 234 17.70 3.69 -6.76
CA GLU A 234 19.15 3.70 -6.69
C GLU A 234 19.77 4.52 -7.83
N THR A 235 19.19 4.42 -9.03
CA THR A 235 19.63 5.23 -10.20
C THR A 235 19.36 6.72 -9.97
N PHE A 236 18.20 7.09 -9.42
CA PHE A 236 17.92 8.49 -9.07
C PHE A 236 18.92 9.05 -8.05
N LYS A 237 19.23 8.30 -7.00
CA LYS A 237 20.23 8.69 -5.98
C LYS A 237 21.61 8.92 -6.59
N SER A 238 22.07 8.03 -7.47
CA SER A 238 23.38 8.14 -8.12
C SER A 238 23.49 9.34 -9.05
N ARG A 239 22.42 9.74 -9.72
CA ARG A 239 22.38 10.95 -10.56
C ARG A 239 22.40 12.23 -9.71
N ALA A 240 21.59 12.27 -8.65
CA ALA A 240 21.55 13.43 -7.75
C ALA A 240 22.91 13.70 -7.08
N SER A 241 23.63 12.66 -6.65
CA SER A 241 24.98 12.80 -6.06
C SER A 241 26.03 13.34 -7.03
N LYS A 242 25.91 13.03 -8.32
CA LYS A 242 26.81 13.56 -9.37
C LYS A 242 26.53 15.02 -9.70
N SER A 243 25.27 15.45 -9.69
CA SER A 243 24.91 16.85 -9.98
C SER A 243 25.27 17.83 -8.85
N SER A 244 25.42 17.35 -7.61
CA SER A 244 25.83 18.18 -6.46
C SER A 244 27.36 18.31 -6.33
N GLN A 245 28.15 17.68 -7.20
CA GLN A 245 29.62 17.75 -7.23
C GLN A 245 30.16 18.61 -8.38
N GLN A 246 29.30 19.18 -9.20
CA GLN A 246 29.59 20.16 -10.25
C GLN A 246 29.19 21.56 -9.82
#